data_eaecbcab7fa99d94637a80114656599c
#
_entry.id   eaecbcab7fa99d94637a80114656599c
#
_cell.length_a   1.000
_cell.length_b   1.000
_cell.length_c   1.000
_cell.angle_alpha   90.00
_cell.angle_beta   90.00
_cell.angle_gamma   90.00
#
_symmetry.space_group_name_H-M   'P 1'
#
loop_
_entity.id
_entity.type
_entity.pdbx_description
1 polymer ?
#
loop_
_entity_poly.entity_id
_entity_poly.type
_entity_poly.pdbx_seq_one_letter_code
_entity_poly.pdbx_strand_id
1 'polypeptide(L)'
;MRADGRARRKGRRAGLIVLAATALAGCGGLGGPAGGTSPLRTVTGGPARAAHRSRPKRHYPSFPVVNGLGTLGPRWHPVVTVRGQTAAWIAQRDGVTMLRFDQRLVRLVLHAGSADPGSGPWQYGDTIRGSERRRLAAAFNAGFKLDTGAGGWQSGGHVAVPLTAGRASIVTYRDGTTDIGAWQHGIPTSQPIASVRQNLSLLVDNGVAAATVNSCIETCWGATIGNAATVARSALGIDANRRLIYAATPSATPATLAQGLIDGGAQRAAELDINPDWVAAYLYHHGRGLPEFLPVIPGQYGVAGHFLAPYTRDFFAIVER
;
A
#
# COMPACT_ATOMS: atom_id res chain seq x y z
N MET A 1 -48.82 -4.74 48.93
CA MET A 1 -49.55 -3.84 48.04
C MET A 1 -49.11 -4.11 46.60
N ARG A 2 -50.07 -4.48 45.77
CA ARG A 2 -49.93 -4.79 44.34
C ARG A 2 -49.75 -3.54 43.51
N ALA A 3 -49.00 -3.58 42.39
CA ALA A 3 -49.37 -2.93 41.14
C ALA A 3 -48.59 -3.53 39.97
N ASP A 4 -49.35 -4.14 39.09
CA ASP A 4 -49.06 -4.62 37.75
C ASP A 4 -48.65 -3.46 36.81
N GLY A 5 -47.78 -3.72 35.84
CA GLY A 5 -47.45 -2.83 34.76
C GLY A 5 -47.05 -3.59 33.49
N ARG A 6 -48.01 -4.01 32.70
CA ARG A 6 -47.85 -4.59 31.34
C ARG A 6 -47.25 -3.58 30.39
N ALA A 7 -46.16 -3.87 29.72
CA ALA A 7 -45.65 -3.16 28.57
C ALA A 7 -45.84 -3.96 27.27
N ARG A 8 -46.47 -3.30 26.33
CA ARG A 8 -46.92 -3.81 25.01
C ARG A 8 -45.74 -4.02 24.06
N ARG A 9 -45.64 -5.17 23.44
CA ARG A 9 -44.85 -5.45 22.24
C ARG A 9 -45.45 -4.74 21.02
N LYS A 10 -44.66 -3.91 20.34
CA LYS A 10 -44.96 -3.46 18.97
C LYS A 10 -44.00 -4.16 18.02
N GLY A 11 -44.53 -5.09 17.23
CA GLY A 11 -43.84 -5.68 16.10
C GLY A 11 -43.66 -4.68 14.97
N ARG A 12 -42.48 -4.66 14.38
CA ARG A 12 -42.24 -4.01 13.09
C ARG A 12 -42.02 -5.10 12.03
N ARG A 13 -42.90 -5.08 11.04
CA ARG A 13 -42.89 -5.94 9.86
C ARG A 13 -41.70 -5.52 8.94
N ALA A 14 -40.96 -6.51 8.50
CA ALA A 14 -39.99 -6.37 7.41
C ALA A 14 -40.74 -6.31 6.08
N GLY A 15 -40.53 -5.27 5.31
CA GLY A 15 -41.03 -5.16 3.94
C GLY A 15 -39.96 -5.65 2.96
N LEU A 16 -40.30 -6.73 2.26
CA LEU A 16 -39.57 -7.31 1.18
C LEU A 16 -39.90 -6.51 -0.11
N ILE A 17 -38.93 -5.83 -0.73
CA ILE A 17 -39.11 -5.19 -2.05
C ILE A 17 -38.53 -6.13 -3.09
N VAL A 18 -39.41 -6.71 -3.92
CA VAL A 18 -39.06 -7.46 -5.12
C VAL A 18 -39.05 -6.47 -6.30
N LEU A 19 -37.93 -6.30 -6.97
CA LEU A 19 -37.85 -5.59 -8.25
C LEU A 19 -37.97 -6.61 -9.39
N ALA A 20 -39.08 -6.52 -10.14
CA ALA A 20 -39.34 -7.28 -11.36
C ALA A 20 -38.71 -6.54 -12.55
N ALA A 21 -37.89 -7.25 -13.34
CA ALA A 21 -37.41 -6.82 -14.62
C ALA A 21 -38.43 -7.17 -15.69
N THR A 22 -38.95 -6.16 -16.41
CA THR A 22 -39.84 -6.33 -17.57
C THR A 22 -38.99 -6.24 -18.85
N ALA A 23 -38.99 -7.33 -19.61
CA ALA A 23 -38.52 -7.37 -20.99
C ALA A 23 -39.66 -6.92 -21.91
N LEU A 24 -39.38 -5.99 -22.81
CA LEU A 24 -40.28 -5.61 -23.90
C LEU A 24 -39.69 -6.09 -25.22
N ALA A 25 -40.38 -7.08 -25.82
CA ALA A 25 -40.22 -7.46 -27.20
C ALA A 25 -41.19 -6.60 -28.05
N GLY A 26 -40.69 -6.03 -29.15
CA GLY A 26 -41.51 -5.31 -30.14
C GLY A 26 -41.25 -5.87 -31.52
N CYS A 27 -42.24 -6.57 -32.08
CA CYS A 27 -42.34 -6.98 -33.50
C CYS A 27 -43.14 -5.96 -34.29
N GLY A 28 -42.82 -5.86 -35.61
CA GLY A 28 -43.65 -5.28 -36.66
C GLY A 28 -42.81 -4.45 -37.62
N GLY A 29 -42.81 -4.61 -38.92
CA GLY A 29 -43.55 -5.37 -39.89
C GLY A 29 -43.50 -4.64 -41.24
N LEU A 30 -43.13 -5.37 -42.29
CA LEU A 30 -43.57 -5.29 -43.67
C LEU A 30 -43.41 -3.98 -44.51
N GLY A 31 -42.73 -4.13 -45.67
CA GLY A 31 -42.85 -3.27 -46.84
C GLY A 31 -41.69 -3.41 -47.82
N GLY A 32 -41.76 -4.32 -48.84
CA GLY A 32 -40.95 -4.27 -50.02
C GLY A 32 -41.63 -3.45 -51.14
N PRO A 33 -41.18 -3.38 -52.44
CA PRO A 33 -40.30 -4.29 -53.14
C PRO A 33 -39.24 -3.64 -54.09
N ALA A 34 -38.47 -4.49 -54.74
CA ALA A 34 -37.93 -4.47 -56.07
C ALA A 34 -36.57 -3.87 -56.42
N GLY A 35 -35.69 -4.75 -56.85
CA GLY A 35 -35.03 -4.64 -58.17
C GLY A 35 -33.54 -4.22 -58.13
N GLY A 36 -32.62 -5.20 -58.33
CA GLY A 36 -31.24 -4.85 -58.69
C GLY A 36 -30.30 -6.01 -58.56
N THR A 37 -30.21 -6.86 -59.60
CA THR A 37 -29.20 -7.94 -59.65
C THR A 37 -27.81 -7.38 -59.92
N SER A 38 -26.84 -7.70 -59.06
CA SER A 38 -25.42 -7.64 -59.35
C SER A 38 -24.68 -8.74 -58.59
N PRO A 39 -23.57 -9.28 -59.12
CA PRO A 39 -23.12 -10.64 -58.81
C PRO A 39 -22.40 -10.74 -57.46
N LEU A 40 -22.61 -11.89 -56.83
CA LEU A 40 -21.93 -12.31 -55.63
C LEU A 40 -20.40 -12.32 -55.81
N ARG A 41 -19.74 -11.45 -55.09
CA ARG A 41 -18.32 -11.57 -54.79
C ARG A 41 -18.20 -12.30 -53.43
N THR A 42 -17.84 -13.56 -53.51
CA THR A 42 -17.52 -14.37 -52.31
C THR A 42 -16.30 -13.78 -51.60
N VAL A 43 -16.52 -13.06 -50.50
CA VAL A 43 -15.46 -12.66 -49.61
C VAL A 43 -15.43 -13.71 -48.49
N THR A 44 -14.59 -14.71 -48.63
CA THR A 44 -14.17 -15.58 -47.54
C THR A 44 -13.15 -14.83 -46.66
N GLY A 45 -13.65 -14.05 -45.72
CA GLY A 45 -12.85 -13.42 -44.67
C GLY A 45 -13.40 -13.80 -43.31
N GLY A 46 -12.90 -14.89 -42.73
CA GLY A 46 -13.16 -15.21 -41.33
C GLY A 46 -12.62 -14.07 -40.40
N PRO A 47 -13.18 -13.88 -39.22
CA PRO A 47 -12.73 -12.83 -38.32
C PRO A 47 -11.26 -13.07 -37.98
N ALA A 48 -10.40 -12.14 -38.42
CA ALA A 48 -9.03 -12.09 -38.06
C ALA A 48 -8.99 -11.98 -36.51
N ARG A 49 -8.56 -13.05 -35.85
CA ARG A 49 -8.17 -13.04 -34.44
C ARG A 49 -7.19 -11.88 -34.27
N ALA A 50 -7.61 -10.82 -33.58
CA ALA A 50 -6.73 -9.76 -33.16
C ALA A 50 -5.57 -10.41 -32.42
N ALA A 51 -4.41 -10.45 -33.06
CA ALA A 51 -3.19 -10.91 -32.44
C ALA A 51 -2.96 -9.99 -31.23
N HIS A 52 -3.06 -10.53 -30.04
CA HIS A 52 -2.66 -9.90 -28.82
C HIS A 52 -1.18 -9.54 -29.01
N ARG A 53 -0.91 -8.31 -29.46
CA ARG A 53 0.45 -7.77 -29.45
C ARG A 53 0.87 -7.74 -27.98
N SER A 54 1.61 -8.75 -27.57
CA SER A 54 2.31 -8.74 -26.29
C SER A 54 3.10 -7.43 -26.24
N ARG A 55 2.77 -6.56 -25.28
CA ARG A 55 3.59 -5.37 -24.99
C ARG A 55 5.03 -5.86 -24.83
N PRO A 56 5.99 -5.23 -25.52
CA PRO A 56 7.40 -5.60 -25.34
C PRO A 56 7.70 -5.53 -23.84
N LYS A 57 8.19 -6.63 -23.28
CA LYS A 57 8.70 -6.67 -21.91
C LYS A 57 9.77 -5.59 -21.85
N ARG A 58 9.48 -4.46 -21.19
CA ARG A 58 10.47 -3.42 -20.95
C ARG A 58 11.56 -4.06 -20.10
N HIS A 59 12.72 -4.25 -20.68
CA HIS A 59 13.91 -4.67 -19.95
C HIS A 59 14.33 -3.46 -19.12
N TYR A 60 13.97 -3.48 -17.83
CA TYR A 60 14.51 -2.50 -16.90
C TYR A 60 15.93 -2.92 -16.58
N PRO A 61 16.92 -2.00 -16.64
CA PRO A 61 18.26 -2.35 -16.24
C PRO A 61 18.23 -2.88 -14.81
N SER A 62 18.80 -4.07 -14.59
CA SER A 62 19.04 -4.61 -13.26
C SER A 62 20.04 -3.68 -12.57
N PHE A 63 19.59 -2.90 -11.61
CA PHE A 63 20.45 -1.95 -10.90
C PHE A 63 21.38 -2.71 -9.94
N PRO A 64 22.67 -2.36 -9.92
CA PRO A 64 23.70 -3.11 -9.19
C PRO A 64 23.69 -2.95 -7.67
N VAL A 65 22.67 -2.34 -7.06
CA VAL A 65 22.67 -2.11 -5.61
C VAL A 65 22.60 -3.38 -4.82
N VAL A 66 21.81 -4.33 -5.28
CA VAL A 66 21.82 -5.68 -4.71
C VAL A 66 23.17 -6.36 -5.05
N ASN A 67 23.74 -6.07 -6.22
CA ASN A 67 25.04 -6.58 -6.65
C ASN A 67 26.23 -5.87 -5.99
N GLY A 68 26.09 -4.60 -5.59
CA GLY A 68 27.13 -3.83 -4.89
C GLY A 68 27.22 -4.11 -3.40
N LEU A 69 26.14 -4.61 -2.77
CA LEU A 69 26.11 -5.00 -1.36
C LEU A 69 26.41 -6.49 -1.14
N GLY A 70 26.67 -7.25 -2.21
CA GLY A 70 26.80 -8.70 -2.14
C GLY A 70 25.45 -9.40 -1.85
N THR A 71 25.50 -10.67 -1.49
CA THR A 71 24.30 -11.38 -1.02
C THR A 71 23.87 -10.79 0.32
N LEU A 72 22.72 -10.11 0.34
CA LEU A 72 22.16 -9.60 1.59
C LEU A 72 21.85 -10.79 2.51
N GLY A 73 22.28 -10.68 3.75
CA GLY A 73 22.03 -11.66 4.78
C GLY A 73 21.26 -11.05 5.96
N PRO A 74 21.15 -11.78 7.07
CA PRO A 74 20.38 -11.34 8.24
C PRO A 74 21.05 -10.19 9.02
N ARG A 75 22.29 -9.85 8.71
CA ARG A 75 23.01 -8.73 9.34
C ARG A 75 22.60 -7.41 8.71
N TRP A 76 22.51 -6.37 9.54
CA TRP A 76 22.25 -5.02 9.12
C TRP A 76 23.50 -4.37 8.49
N HIS A 77 23.38 -3.93 7.23
CA HIS A 77 24.43 -3.21 6.49
C HIS A 77 24.04 -1.73 6.34
N PRO A 78 24.93 -0.77 6.65
CA PRO A 78 24.64 0.65 6.48
C PRO A 78 24.48 1.00 5.00
N VAL A 79 23.44 1.79 4.66
CA VAL A 79 23.15 2.17 3.26
C VAL A 79 22.89 3.67 3.08
N VAL A 80 22.56 4.40 4.13
CA VAL A 80 22.36 5.85 4.09
C VAL A 80 23.11 6.48 5.26
N THR A 81 23.84 7.56 4.96
CA THR A 81 24.56 8.37 5.95
C THR A 81 24.03 9.80 5.91
N VAL A 82 23.70 10.36 7.07
CA VAL A 82 23.26 11.73 7.28
C VAL A 82 24.22 12.39 8.26
N ARG A 83 24.84 13.50 7.88
CA ARG A 83 25.80 14.24 8.72
C ARG A 83 26.88 13.35 9.34
N GLY A 84 27.42 12.40 8.55
CA GLY A 84 28.47 11.47 8.98
C GLY A 84 28.00 10.31 9.87
N GLN A 85 26.70 10.20 10.18
CA GLN A 85 26.12 9.12 10.98
C GLN A 85 25.24 8.21 10.11
N THR A 86 25.28 6.91 10.35
CA THR A 86 24.41 5.97 9.64
C THR A 86 22.96 6.21 10.02
N ALA A 87 22.15 6.57 9.04
CA ALA A 87 20.73 6.89 9.17
C ALA A 87 19.81 5.73 8.73
N ALA A 88 20.31 4.87 7.82
CA ALA A 88 19.58 3.69 7.37
C ALA A 88 20.46 2.47 7.17
N TRP A 89 19.90 1.31 7.39
CA TRP A 89 20.51 0.00 7.20
C TRP A 89 19.58 -0.89 6.38
N ILE A 90 20.17 -1.85 5.66
CA ILE A 90 19.46 -2.91 4.95
C ILE A 90 19.85 -4.29 5.48
N ALA A 91 18.89 -5.20 5.50
CA ALA A 91 19.09 -6.62 5.75
C ALA A 91 18.10 -7.44 4.93
N GLN A 92 18.39 -8.74 4.74
CA GLN A 92 17.45 -9.67 4.12
C GLN A 92 17.42 -10.96 4.93
N ARG A 93 16.21 -11.48 5.20
CA ARG A 93 16.01 -12.75 5.89
C ARG A 93 14.79 -13.44 5.29
N ASP A 94 14.92 -14.72 4.93
CA ASP A 94 13.86 -15.58 4.40
C ASP A 94 13.06 -14.93 3.25
N GLY A 95 13.78 -14.25 2.33
CA GLY A 95 13.19 -13.54 1.19
C GLY A 95 12.55 -12.19 1.53
N VAL A 96 12.52 -11.80 2.80
CA VAL A 96 12.04 -10.47 3.24
C VAL A 96 13.21 -9.49 3.26
N THR A 97 13.16 -8.45 2.44
CA THR A 97 14.11 -7.34 2.46
C THR A 97 13.63 -6.28 3.44
N MET A 98 14.51 -5.80 4.31
CA MET A 98 14.18 -4.83 5.35
C MET A 98 15.09 -3.61 5.26
N LEU A 99 14.50 -2.42 5.44
CA LEU A 99 15.19 -1.15 5.66
C LEU A 99 14.89 -0.66 7.07
N ARG A 100 15.92 -0.34 7.84
CA ARG A 100 15.78 0.23 9.18
C ARG A 100 16.25 1.67 9.20
N PHE A 101 15.49 2.58 9.82
CA PHE A 101 15.72 4.02 9.81
C PHE A 101 15.83 4.58 11.24
N ASP A 102 16.85 5.41 11.50
CA ASP A 102 17.02 6.12 12.77
C ASP A 102 16.24 7.43 12.76
N GLN A 103 15.15 7.48 13.51
CA GLN A 103 14.29 8.66 13.61
C GLN A 103 14.95 9.90 14.23
N ARG A 104 16.15 9.78 14.81
CA ARG A 104 16.94 10.93 15.27
C ARG A 104 17.55 11.71 14.09
N LEU A 105 17.80 11.04 12.98
CA LEU A 105 18.45 11.57 11.79
C LEU A 105 17.49 11.80 10.63
N VAL A 106 16.42 11.02 10.56
CA VAL A 106 15.41 11.09 9.50
C VAL A 106 13.99 11.15 10.07
N ARG A 107 13.05 11.59 9.26
CA ARG A 107 11.62 11.59 9.57
C ARG A 107 10.81 10.94 8.47
N LEU A 108 9.68 10.34 8.81
CA LEU A 108 8.70 9.81 7.88
C LEU A 108 7.75 10.93 7.43
N VAL A 109 7.41 10.96 6.16
CA VAL A 109 6.45 11.91 5.55
C VAL A 109 5.43 11.12 4.75
N LEU A 110 4.14 11.36 5.01
CA LEU A 110 3.04 10.77 4.24
C LEU A 110 2.70 11.70 3.06
N HIS A 111 2.79 11.17 1.86
CA HIS A 111 2.39 11.81 0.61
C HIS A 111 1.01 11.34 0.17
N ALA A 112 0.20 12.26 -0.33
CA ALA A 112 -1.05 11.97 -0.99
C ALA A 112 -0.78 11.61 -2.45
N GLY A 113 -1.44 10.57 -2.96
CA GLY A 113 -1.46 10.27 -4.39
C GLY A 113 -2.47 11.11 -5.15
N SER A 114 -2.30 11.25 -6.46
CA SER A 114 -3.21 12.04 -7.30
C SER A 114 -4.63 11.46 -7.41
N ALA A 115 -4.78 10.15 -7.18
CA ALA A 115 -6.08 9.47 -7.18
C ALA A 115 -6.45 8.93 -5.78
N ASP A 116 -5.50 8.58 -4.94
CA ASP A 116 -5.72 7.98 -3.63
C ASP A 116 -4.77 8.61 -2.58
N PRO A 117 -5.25 9.54 -1.77
CA PRO A 117 -6.63 9.99 -1.52
C PRO A 117 -7.19 10.99 -2.54
N GLY A 118 -6.45 11.34 -3.60
CA GLY A 118 -6.85 12.34 -4.57
C GLY A 118 -6.49 13.78 -4.15
N SER A 119 -7.02 14.75 -4.89
CA SER A 119 -6.76 16.17 -4.65
C SER A 119 -7.35 16.63 -3.32
N GLY A 120 -6.61 17.49 -2.59
CA GLY A 120 -7.04 18.02 -1.30
C GLY A 120 -6.00 18.98 -0.73
N PRO A 121 -6.28 19.58 0.45
CA PRO A 121 -5.38 20.52 1.11
C PRO A 121 -4.22 19.79 1.85
N TRP A 122 -3.62 18.83 1.18
CA TRP A 122 -2.57 17.98 1.74
C TRP A 122 -1.24 18.73 1.77
N GLN A 123 -0.51 18.59 2.87
CA GLN A 123 0.81 19.20 3.01
C GLN A 123 1.81 18.66 1.98
N TYR A 124 1.70 17.37 1.66
CA TYR A 124 2.56 16.66 0.70
C TYR A 124 1.68 16.00 -0.36
N GLY A 125 1.92 16.33 -1.63
CA GLY A 125 1.16 15.81 -2.76
C GLY A 125 1.80 14.58 -3.39
N ASP A 126 1.42 14.33 -4.63
CA ASP A 126 1.73 13.13 -5.40
C ASP A 126 3.17 12.99 -5.90
N THR A 127 4.06 13.91 -5.54
CA THR A 127 5.43 13.98 -6.06
C THR A 127 6.37 14.59 -5.03
N ILE A 128 7.53 13.98 -4.84
CA ILE A 128 8.60 14.54 -4.02
C ILE A 128 9.35 15.60 -4.81
N ARG A 129 9.40 16.84 -4.31
CA ARG A 129 9.94 18.02 -5.04
C ARG A 129 10.82 18.91 -4.17
N GLY A 130 11.55 19.81 -4.83
CA GLY A 130 12.23 20.95 -4.21
C GLY A 130 13.22 20.56 -3.11
N SER A 131 13.08 21.16 -1.94
CA SER A 131 13.97 20.92 -0.80
C SER A 131 13.83 19.54 -0.20
N GLU A 132 12.65 18.93 -0.31
CA GLU A 132 12.41 17.57 0.15
C GLU A 132 13.21 16.56 -0.67
N ARG A 133 13.18 16.66 -2.02
CA ARG A 133 13.97 15.81 -2.91
C ARG A 133 15.46 15.86 -2.58
N ARG A 134 16.02 17.03 -2.22
CA ARG A 134 17.43 17.18 -1.84
C ARG A 134 17.80 16.48 -0.53
N ARG A 135 16.82 16.18 0.31
CA ARG A 135 16.99 15.51 1.62
C ARG A 135 16.37 14.11 1.66
N LEU A 136 15.96 13.60 0.50
CA LEU A 136 15.30 12.30 0.39
C LEU A 136 16.32 11.19 0.57
N ALA A 137 16.08 10.31 1.55
CA ALA A 137 16.89 9.12 1.82
C ALA A 137 16.29 7.85 1.22
N ALA A 138 14.95 7.71 1.37
CA ALA A 138 14.20 6.58 0.83
C ALA A 138 12.76 6.97 0.55
N ALA A 139 12.04 6.20 -0.28
CA ALA A 139 10.60 6.25 -0.38
C ALA A 139 10.04 4.87 -0.68
N PHE A 140 8.82 4.60 -0.22
CA PHE A 140 8.15 3.31 -0.37
C PHE A 140 6.63 3.46 -0.34
N ASN A 141 5.93 2.46 -0.85
CA ASN A 141 4.47 2.44 -0.90
C ASN A 141 3.82 2.62 0.47
N ALA A 142 2.60 3.17 0.50
CA ALA A 142 1.73 3.15 1.68
C ALA A 142 0.78 1.95 1.66
N GLY A 143 -0.40 2.10 2.29
CA GLY A 143 -1.34 1.01 2.51
C GLY A 143 -2.26 0.71 1.32
N PHE A 144 -3.27 -0.09 1.57
CA PHE A 144 -4.30 -0.45 0.59
C PHE A 144 -5.04 0.79 0.09
N LYS A 145 -5.72 0.66 -1.05
CA LYS A 145 -6.64 1.71 -1.51
C LYS A 145 -7.60 2.10 -0.41
N LEU A 146 -7.87 3.39 -0.30
CA LEU A 146 -8.73 3.91 0.77
C LEU A 146 -10.20 3.48 0.62
N ASP A 147 -10.64 3.16 -0.59
CA ASP A 147 -11.98 2.64 -0.89
C ASP A 147 -12.20 1.18 -0.45
N THR A 148 -11.15 0.45 -0.08
CA THR A 148 -11.24 -0.93 0.42
C THR A 148 -11.77 -1.04 1.85
N GLY A 149 -11.88 0.08 2.58
CA GLY A 149 -12.26 0.09 3.99
C GLY A 149 -11.16 -0.43 4.94
N ALA A 150 -9.92 -0.58 4.47
CA ALA A 150 -8.80 -1.07 5.28
C ALA A 150 -8.41 -0.10 6.41
N GLY A 151 -8.74 1.20 6.28
CA GLY A 151 -8.49 2.19 7.32
C GLY A 151 -8.51 3.62 6.80
N GLY A 152 -8.34 4.58 7.72
CA GLY A 152 -8.44 6.01 7.45
C GLY A 152 -7.14 6.66 6.98
N TRP A 153 -7.27 7.93 6.59
CA TRP A 153 -6.18 8.77 6.10
C TRP A 153 -6.36 10.22 6.53
N GLN A 154 -5.34 10.80 7.14
CA GLN A 154 -5.31 12.19 7.61
C GLN A 154 -3.94 12.82 7.38
N SER A 155 -3.89 14.07 6.94
CA SER A 155 -2.65 14.85 6.83
C SER A 155 -2.92 16.34 7.04
N GLY A 156 -2.04 17.01 7.77
CA GLY A 156 -2.12 18.47 8.01
C GLY A 156 -3.39 18.90 8.76
N GLY A 157 -4.04 18.03 9.51
CA GLY A 157 -5.33 18.29 10.17
C GLY A 157 -6.56 18.03 9.31
N HIS A 158 -6.38 17.66 8.03
CA HIS A 158 -7.46 17.35 7.09
C HIS A 158 -7.63 15.84 6.96
N VAL A 159 -8.87 15.37 6.99
CA VAL A 159 -9.24 13.96 6.91
C VAL A 159 -9.76 13.66 5.52
N ALA A 160 -9.12 12.73 4.81
CA ALA A 160 -9.62 12.19 3.54
C ALA A 160 -10.59 11.03 3.79
N VAL A 161 -10.21 10.11 4.70
CA VAL A 161 -11.04 8.99 5.14
C VAL A 161 -11.03 8.94 6.66
N PRO A 162 -12.19 8.83 7.34
CA PRO A 162 -12.28 8.80 8.79
C PRO A 162 -11.39 7.73 9.42
N LEU A 163 -10.77 8.07 10.55
CA LEU A 163 -9.96 7.13 11.32
C LEU A 163 -10.85 6.20 12.14
N THR A 164 -10.51 4.93 12.16
CA THR A 164 -11.26 3.87 12.84
C THR A 164 -10.48 3.36 14.05
N ALA A 165 -11.13 3.27 15.21
CA ALA A 165 -10.54 2.71 16.42
C ALA A 165 -10.06 1.27 16.22
N GLY A 166 -8.95 0.90 16.85
CA GLY A 166 -8.36 -0.44 16.76
C GLY A 166 -7.59 -0.75 15.47
N ARG A 167 -7.72 0.05 14.41
CA ARG A 167 -6.94 -0.14 13.17
C ARG A 167 -5.46 0.16 13.40
N ALA A 168 -4.59 -0.65 12.81
CA ALA A 168 -3.15 -0.37 12.77
C ALA A 168 -2.92 1.00 12.14
N SER A 169 -2.20 1.86 12.84
CA SER A 169 -2.01 3.26 12.48
C SER A 169 -0.54 3.62 12.51
N ILE A 170 -0.08 4.21 11.42
CA ILE A 170 1.21 4.88 11.31
C ILE A 170 0.95 6.34 11.56
N VAL A 171 1.39 6.85 12.71
CA VAL A 171 1.14 8.21 13.20
C VAL A 171 2.43 9.00 13.20
N THR A 172 2.51 10.03 12.38
CA THR A 172 3.62 10.98 12.41
C THR A 172 3.20 12.23 13.16
N TYR A 173 4.01 12.63 14.12
CA TYR A 173 3.80 13.84 14.92
C TYR A 173 4.47 15.06 14.31
N ARG A 174 4.09 16.26 14.76
CA ARG A 174 4.66 17.51 14.23
C ARG A 174 6.13 17.70 14.58
N ASP A 175 6.63 17.04 15.62
CA ASP A 175 8.06 16.99 15.94
C ASP A 175 8.87 16.10 14.96
N GLY A 176 8.18 15.43 14.04
CA GLY A 176 8.74 14.53 13.03
C GLY A 176 9.01 13.12 13.55
N THR A 177 8.66 12.77 14.77
CA THR A 177 8.69 11.39 15.23
C THR A 177 7.47 10.62 14.70
N THR A 178 7.62 9.32 14.54
CA THR A 178 6.55 8.42 14.11
C THR A 178 6.37 7.31 15.13
N ASP A 179 5.12 6.94 15.37
CA ASP A 179 4.75 5.76 16.15
C ASP A 179 3.81 4.85 15.34
N ILE A 180 3.76 3.59 15.72
CA ILE A 180 2.90 2.58 15.09
C ILE A 180 2.16 1.82 16.19
N GLY A 181 0.83 1.68 16.04
CA GLY A 181 0.01 0.99 17.03
C GLY A 181 -1.46 0.96 16.62
N ALA A 182 -2.31 0.38 17.46
CA ALA A 182 -3.74 0.41 17.26
C ALA A 182 -4.30 1.80 17.63
N TRP A 183 -5.11 2.39 16.73
CA TRP A 183 -5.71 3.71 16.95
C TRP A 183 -6.58 3.71 18.19
N GLN A 184 -6.39 4.72 19.05
CA GLN A 184 -7.00 4.87 20.36
C GLN A 184 -6.64 3.78 21.40
N HIS A 185 -5.74 2.84 21.04
CA HIS A 185 -5.26 1.79 21.91
C HIS A 185 -3.72 1.71 21.82
N GLY A 186 -3.01 2.47 22.66
CA GLY A 186 -1.54 2.43 22.73
C GLY A 186 -0.78 3.40 21.82
N ILE A 187 -1.46 4.28 21.07
CA ILE A 187 -0.85 5.41 20.39
C ILE A 187 -1.14 6.68 21.17
N PRO A 188 -0.12 7.51 21.53
CA PRO A 188 -0.33 8.83 22.12
C PRO A 188 -1.08 9.75 21.15
N THR A 189 -2.28 10.19 21.53
CA THR A 189 -3.08 11.17 20.77
C THR A 189 -3.01 12.58 21.36
N SER A 190 -2.33 12.75 22.48
CA SER A 190 -2.11 14.06 23.14
C SER A 190 -1.06 14.92 22.45
N GLN A 191 -0.16 14.31 21.67
CA GLN A 191 0.84 15.05 20.90
C GLN A 191 0.23 15.57 19.58
N PRO A 192 0.66 16.75 19.10
CA PRO A 192 0.18 17.29 17.83
C PRO A 192 0.51 16.38 16.65
N ILE A 193 -0.52 15.82 16.02
CA ILE A 193 -0.40 14.90 14.89
C ILE A 193 -0.19 15.68 13.59
N ALA A 194 0.76 15.25 12.79
CA ALA A 194 1.00 15.73 11.41
C ALA A 194 0.25 14.87 10.39
N SER A 195 0.32 13.53 10.50
CA SER A 195 -0.41 12.63 9.61
C SER A 195 -0.73 11.30 10.27
N VAL A 196 -1.77 10.64 9.78
CA VAL A 196 -2.16 9.26 10.14
C VAL A 196 -2.49 8.50 8.88
N ARG A 197 -1.90 7.30 8.72
CA ARG A 197 -2.28 6.31 7.72
C ARG A 197 -2.63 5.01 8.41
N GLN A 198 -3.86 4.55 8.25
CA GLN A 198 -4.33 3.29 8.82
C GLN A 198 -4.36 2.18 7.77
N ASN A 199 -4.10 0.95 8.18
CA ASN A 199 -4.27 -0.22 7.32
C ASN A 199 -4.53 -1.47 8.16
N LEU A 200 -5.70 -2.09 8.02
CA LEU A 200 -6.08 -3.35 8.68
C LEU A 200 -5.89 -3.34 10.22
N SER A 201 -5.49 -4.48 10.78
CA SER A 201 -5.08 -4.64 12.17
C SER A 201 -3.55 -4.66 12.29
N LEU A 202 -2.99 -4.60 13.51
CA LEU A 202 -1.56 -4.77 13.70
C LEU A 202 -1.14 -6.17 13.24
N LEU A 203 -0.11 -6.22 12.40
CA LEU A 203 0.51 -7.46 11.93
C LEU A 203 1.42 -8.05 13.01
N VAL A 204 2.11 -7.17 13.74
CA VAL A 204 2.93 -7.49 14.92
C VAL A 204 2.52 -6.56 16.05
N ASP A 205 2.35 -7.12 17.26
CA ASP A 205 2.13 -6.37 18.49
C ASP A 205 2.96 -6.97 19.63
N ASN A 206 3.67 -6.11 20.37
CA ASN A 206 4.61 -6.52 21.43
C ASN A 206 5.63 -7.61 21.00
N GLY A 207 6.11 -7.54 19.74
CA GLY A 207 7.03 -8.52 19.18
C GLY A 207 6.42 -9.87 18.85
N VAL A 208 5.08 -9.98 18.83
CA VAL A 208 4.34 -11.21 18.53
C VAL A 208 3.49 -10.99 17.27
N ALA A 209 3.50 -11.96 16.36
CA ALA A 209 2.65 -11.95 15.19
C ALA A 209 1.18 -12.07 15.56
N ALA A 210 0.29 -11.39 14.83
CA ALA A 210 -1.14 -11.50 15.03
C ALA A 210 -1.60 -12.97 14.90
N ALA A 211 -2.52 -13.41 15.76
CA ALA A 211 -3.01 -14.80 15.76
C ALA A 211 -3.66 -15.22 14.43
N THR A 212 -4.12 -14.25 13.65
CA THR A 212 -4.85 -14.45 12.38
C THR A 212 -3.95 -14.62 11.15
N VAL A 213 -2.61 -14.47 11.27
CA VAL A 213 -1.69 -14.52 10.09
C VAL A 213 -1.67 -15.85 9.34
N ASN A 214 -2.11 -16.94 9.99
CA ASN A 214 -2.20 -18.27 9.37
C ASN A 214 -3.64 -18.74 9.11
N SER A 215 -4.65 -18.09 9.70
CA SER A 215 -6.02 -18.60 9.69
C SER A 215 -7.05 -17.71 8.97
N CYS A 216 -6.71 -16.44 8.73
CA CYS A 216 -7.64 -15.48 8.13
C CYS A 216 -6.91 -14.64 7.07
N ILE A 217 -6.37 -15.31 6.01
CA ILE A 217 -5.48 -14.61 5.07
C ILE A 217 -6.23 -13.55 4.30
N GLU A 218 -7.30 -13.89 3.57
CA GLU A 218 -7.99 -12.96 2.69
C GLU A 218 -8.75 -11.86 3.42
N THR A 219 -9.55 -12.25 4.39
CA THR A 219 -10.43 -11.31 5.09
C THR A 219 -9.65 -10.40 6.03
N CYS A 220 -8.57 -10.89 6.63
CA CYS A 220 -7.78 -10.14 7.60
C CYS A 220 -6.57 -9.42 6.99
N TRP A 221 -5.97 -9.97 5.93
CA TRP A 221 -4.67 -9.54 5.39
C TRP A 221 -4.72 -9.22 3.89
N GLY A 222 -5.93 -8.99 3.38
CA GLY A 222 -6.20 -8.53 2.02
C GLY A 222 -6.53 -9.64 1.05
N ALA A 223 -7.62 -9.43 0.30
CA ALA A 223 -8.05 -10.31 -0.78
C ALA A 223 -7.04 -10.31 -1.93
N THR A 224 -6.79 -11.48 -2.49
CA THR A 224 -5.85 -11.71 -3.58
C THR A 224 -6.55 -12.35 -4.78
N ILE A 225 -5.99 -12.18 -5.97
CA ILE A 225 -6.51 -12.84 -7.16
C ILE A 225 -6.32 -14.35 -7.03
N GLY A 226 -7.42 -15.11 -7.12
CA GLY A 226 -7.40 -16.57 -7.01
C GLY A 226 -7.09 -17.09 -5.59
N ASN A 227 -7.31 -16.27 -4.60
CA ASN A 227 -7.11 -16.63 -3.18
C ASN A 227 -5.67 -17.09 -2.87
N ALA A 228 -4.70 -16.51 -3.57
CA ALA A 228 -3.29 -16.86 -3.38
C ALA A 228 -2.82 -16.41 -1.98
N ALA A 229 -2.42 -17.37 -1.15
CA ALA A 229 -1.89 -17.08 0.19
C ALA A 229 -0.54 -16.37 0.13
N THR A 230 0.22 -16.58 -0.94
CA THR A 230 1.58 -16.08 -1.17
C THR A 230 1.57 -15.06 -2.29
N VAL A 231 1.77 -13.78 -1.95
CA VAL A 231 1.80 -12.63 -2.88
C VAL A 231 2.89 -11.66 -2.47
N ALA A 232 3.14 -10.63 -3.28
CA ALA A 232 3.95 -9.51 -2.84
C ALA A 232 3.34 -8.90 -1.57
N ARG A 233 4.18 -8.55 -0.58
CA ARG A 233 3.73 -7.93 0.68
C ARG A 233 4.72 -6.89 1.15
N SER A 234 4.21 -5.89 1.82
CA SER A 234 5.03 -4.89 2.51
C SER A 234 4.43 -4.52 3.87
N ALA A 235 5.26 -4.00 4.76
CA ALA A 235 4.84 -3.54 6.08
C ALA A 235 5.78 -2.46 6.60
N LEU A 236 5.31 -1.68 7.57
CA LEU A 236 6.13 -0.76 8.35
C LEU A 236 5.99 -1.10 9.83
N GLY A 237 7.12 -1.33 10.48
CA GLY A 237 7.23 -1.61 11.90
C GLY A 237 8.05 -0.55 12.63
N ILE A 238 8.04 -0.67 13.96
CA ILE A 238 8.87 0.12 14.87
C ILE A 238 9.51 -0.79 15.91
N ASP A 239 10.81 -0.61 16.17
CA ASP A 239 11.54 -1.39 17.16
C ASP A 239 11.52 -0.75 18.57
N ALA A 240 12.08 -1.45 19.57
CA ALA A 240 12.17 -0.98 20.94
C ALA A 240 12.99 0.32 21.08
N ASN A 241 13.90 0.60 20.14
CA ASN A 241 14.69 1.82 20.09
C ASN A 241 14.04 2.93 19.24
N ARG A 242 12.74 2.76 18.93
CA ARG A 242 11.94 3.67 18.10
C ARG A 242 12.50 3.88 16.68
N ARG A 243 13.25 2.93 16.14
CA ARG A 243 13.66 2.95 14.73
C ARG A 243 12.55 2.35 13.88
N LEU A 244 12.30 2.95 12.73
CA LEU A 244 11.31 2.43 11.77
C LEU A 244 11.93 1.27 10.98
N ILE A 245 11.14 0.24 10.69
CA ILE A 245 11.56 -0.92 9.88
C ILE A 245 10.55 -1.11 8.77
N TYR A 246 10.89 -0.70 7.54
CA TYR A 246 10.14 -1.11 6.37
C TYR A 246 10.57 -2.51 5.97
N ALA A 247 9.62 -3.39 5.71
CA ALA A 247 9.85 -4.76 5.24
C ALA A 247 9.03 -5.03 4.00
N ALA A 248 9.62 -5.71 3.02
CA ALA A 248 8.90 -6.10 1.81
C ALA A 248 9.51 -7.34 1.15
N THR A 249 8.68 -8.04 0.40
CA THR A 249 9.02 -9.27 -0.30
C THR A 249 8.17 -9.39 -1.57
N PRO A 250 8.70 -9.96 -2.66
CA PRO A 250 7.91 -10.21 -3.85
C PRO A 250 6.91 -11.37 -3.69
N SER A 251 7.09 -12.22 -2.66
CA SER A 251 6.27 -13.42 -2.48
C SER A 251 6.36 -13.93 -1.04
N ALA A 252 5.30 -13.72 -0.24
CA ALA A 252 5.19 -14.23 1.13
C ALA A 252 3.74 -14.38 1.58
N THR A 253 3.57 -15.16 2.66
CA THR A 253 2.36 -15.14 3.49
C THR A 253 2.40 -14.00 4.49
N PRO A 254 1.29 -13.60 5.12
CA PRO A 254 1.30 -12.65 6.24
C PRO A 254 2.22 -13.12 7.39
N ALA A 255 2.24 -14.42 7.67
CA ALA A 255 3.09 -15.00 8.71
C ALA A 255 4.59 -14.83 8.41
N THR A 256 5.01 -15.07 7.16
CA THR A 256 6.41 -14.89 6.73
C THR A 256 6.83 -13.42 6.87
N LEU A 257 5.96 -12.47 6.45
CA LEU A 257 6.24 -11.04 6.59
C LEU A 257 6.34 -10.61 8.06
N ALA A 258 5.41 -11.10 8.91
CA ALA A 258 5.41 -10.84 10.34
C ALA A 258 6.69 -11.36 11.01
N GLN A 259 7.10 -12.59 10.68
CA GLN A 259 8.31 -13.20 11.23
C GLN A 259 9.56 -12.41 10.83
N GLY A 260 9.67 -12.01 9.54
CA GLY A 260 10.78 -11.16 9.09
C GLY A 260 10.89 -9.85 9.87
N LEU A 261 9.74 -9.20 10.17
CA LEU A 261 9.71 -7.98 11.00
C LEU A 261 10.15 -8.24 12.45
N ILE A 262 9.66 -9.32 13.07
CA ILE A 262 10.03 -9.72 14.44
C ILE A 262 11.53 -9.99 14.51
N ASP A 263 12.07 -10.73 13.56
CA ASP A 263 13.49 -11.02 13.45
C ASP A 263 14.33 -9.77 13.18
N GLY A 264 13.75 -8.77 12.52
CA GLY A 264 14.30 -7.44 12.34
C GLY A 264 14.26 -6.57 13.61
N GLY A 265 13.56 -7.03 14.67
CA GLY A 265 13.42 -6.37 15.97
C GLY A 265 12.16 -5.55 16.14
N ALA A 266 11.18 -5.64 15.21
CA ALA A 266 9.93 -4.90 15.32
C ALA A 266 9.13 -5.31 16.55
N GLN A 267 8.68 -4.33 17.31
CA GLN A 267 7.76 -4.51 18.44
C GLN A 267 6.31 -4.34 17.99
N ARG A 268 6.06 -3.43 17.07
CA ARG A 268 4.73 -3.21 16.46
C ARG A 268 4.90 -3.00 14.96
N ALA A 269 3.95 -3.51 14.16
CA ALA A 269 3.97 -3.34 12.71
C ALA A 269 2.56 -3.30 12.13
N ALA A 270 2.39 -2.51 11.08
CA ALA A 270 1.22 -2.45 10.22
C ALA A 270 1.58 -3.01 8.84
N GLU A 271 0.76 -3.88 8.27
CA GLU A 271 0.86 -4.26 6.87
C GLU A 271 0.58 -3.04 5.99
N LEU A 272 1.28 -2.94 4.87
CA LEU A 272 1.07 -1.95 3.82
C LEU A 272 0.43 -2.64 2.60
N ASP A 273 0.67 -2.11 1.37
CA ASP A 273 0.10 -2.73 0.17
C ASP A 273 0.69 -4.12 -0.11
N ILE A 274 -0.13 -4.98 -0.74
CA ILE A 274 0.22 -6.35 -1.11
C ILE A 274 0.12 -6.60 -2.62
N ASN A 275 -0.27 -5.60 -3.39
CA ASN A 275 -0.31 -5.73 -4.84
C ASN A 275 1.11 -5.56 -5.40
N PRO A 276 1.60 -6.52 -6.22
CA PRO A 276 2.94 -6.45 -6.81
C PRO A 276 3.19 -5.19 -7.65
N ASP A 277 2.14 -4.57 -8.20
CA ASP A 277 2.27 -3.33 -8.95
C ASP A 277 2.55 -2.11 -8.06
N TRP A 278 2.24 -2.21 -6.77
CA TRP A 278 2.37 -1.10 -5.81
C TRP A 278 3.46 -1.31 -4.77
N VAL A 279 3.81 -2.57 -4.43
CA VAL A 279 4.89 -2.87 -3.48
C VAL A 279 6.23 -2.46 -4.09
N ALA A 280 6.75 -1.32 -3.64
CA ALA A 280 7.99 -0.75 -4.15
C ALA A 280 8.71 0.08 -3.09
N ALA A 281 10.03 0.00 -3.05
CA ALA A 281 10.89 0.83 -2.22
C ALA A 281 12.16 1.22 -2.96
N TYR A 282 12.61 2.44 -2.73
CA TYR A 282 13.82 3.01 -3.33
C TYR A 282 14.67 3.70 -2.27
N LEU A 283 15.99 3.53 -2.40
CA LEU A 283 16.99 4.41 -1.75
C LEU A 283 17.42 5.50 -2.74
N TYR A 284 17.66 6.70 -2.25
CA TYR A 284 18.05 7.84 -3.07
C TYR A 284 19.48 8.29 -2.74
N HIS A 285 20.22 8.65 -3.77
CA HIS A 285 21.59 9.11 -3.68
C HIS A 285 21.72 10.50 -4.29
N HIS A 286 22.45 11.39 -3.62
CA HIS A 286 22.66 12.78 -4.04
C HIS A 286 24.10 13.04 -4.51
N GLY A 287 24.90 11.97 -4.71
CA GLY A 287 26.30 12.03 -5.13
C GLY A 287 26.48 11.95 -6.65
N ARG A 288 27.63 12.44 -7.14
CA ARG A 288 28.03 12.27 -8.55
C ARG A 288 28.40 10.81 -8.83
N GLY A 289 28.01 10.29 -9.99
CA GLY A 289 28.43 8.96 -10.47
C GLY A 289 27.58 7.79 -9.98
N LEU A 290 26.57 8.01 -9.15
CA LEU A 290 25.61 7.00 -8.74
C LEU A 290 24.24 7.28 -9.35
N PRO A 291 23.41 6.24 -9.62
CA PRO A 291 22.01 6.43 -9.97
C PRO A 291 21.29 7.23 -8.87
N GLU A 292 20.43 8.16 -9.25
CA GLU A 292 19.68 8.98 -8.29
C GLU A 292 18.84 8.15 -7.33
N PHE A 293 18.42 6.96 -7.75
CA PHE A 293 17.61 6.04 -6.93
C PHE A 293 17.97 4.59 -7.25
N LEU A 294 17.75 3.73 -6.25
CA LEU A 294 18.11 2.32 -6.26
C LEU A 294 16.92 1.50 -5.75
N PRO A 295 16.34 0.59 -6.57
CA PRO A 295 15.28 -0.30 -6.12
C PRO A 295 15.82 -1.25 -5.03
N VAL A 296 15.01 -1.47 -4.00
CA VAL A 296 15.40 -2.25 -2.80
C VAL A 296 14.87 -3.67 -2.85
N ILE A 297 13.68 -3.87 -3.44
CA ILE A 297 13.01 -5.16 -3.44
C ILE A 297 13.36 -5.89 -4.73
N PRO A 298 13.89 -7.12 -4.66
CA PRO A 298 14.16 -7.92 -5.86
C PRO A 298 12.90 -8.08 -6.72
N GLY A 299 13.00 -7.77 -8.02
CA GLY A 299 11.90 -7.94 -8.96
C GLY A 299 10.70 -7.00 -8.76
N GLN A 300 10.81 -5.95 -7.93
CA GLN A 300 9.72 -4.99 -7.75
C GLN A 300 9.31 -4.36 -9.08
N TYR A 301 8.00 -4.20 -9.26
CA TYR A 301 7.48 -3.35 -10.32
C TYR A 301 7.76 -1.89 -9.96
N GLY A 302 8.06 -1.10 -10.95
CA GLY A 302 8.25 0.31 -10.75
C GLY A 302 9.10 0.90 -11.86
N VAL A 303 8.79 2.12 -12.23
CA VAL A 303 9.61 2.91 -13.14
C VAL A 303 10.61 3.73 -12.35
N ALA A 304 11.76 3.87 -12.90
CA ALA A 304 12.77 4.79 -12.41
C ALA A 304 12.15 6.16 -12.09
N GLY A 305 12.41 6.68 -10.89
CA GLY A 305 11.84 7.94 -10.44
C GLY A 305 10.39 7.89 -9.98
N HIS A 306 9.90 6.72 -9.61
CA HIS A 306 8.51 6.42 -9.29
C HIS A 306 7.83 7.48 -8.39
N PHE A 307 8.45 7.86 -7.28
CA PHE A 307 7.95 8.89 -6.35
C PHE A 307 8.48 10.31 -6.66
N LEU A 308 9.32 10.46 -7.68
CA LEU A 308 9.84 11.75 -8.17
C LEU A 308 9.03 12.32 -9.35
N ALA A 309 8.00 11.62 -9.78
CA ALA A 309 7.01 12.03 -10.76
C ALA A 309 5.60 11.85 -10.16
N PRO A 310 4.54 12.47 -10.72
CA PRO A 310 3.18 12.30 -10.23
C PRO A 310 2.80 10.82 -10.08
N TYR A 311 2.38 10.46 -8.88
CA TYR A 311 2.02 9.10 -8.51
C TYR A 311 0.56 9.01 -8.06
N THR A 312 -0.12 7.93 -8.44
CA THR A 312 -1.57 7.81 -8.24
C THR A 312 -1.95 7.39 -6.83
N ARG A 313 -1.07 6.67 -6.13
CA ARG A 313 -1.30 6.13 -4.79
C ARG A 313 -0.55 6.95 -3.74
N ASP A 314 -1.03 6.87 -2.52
CA ASP A 314 -0.29 7.42 -1.38
C ASP A 314 1.00 6.61 -1.11
N PHE A 315 2.00 7.30 -0.56
CA PHE A 315 3.30 6.70 -0.29
C PHE A 315 4.01 7.40 0.86
N PHE A 316 5.05 6.78 1.37
CA PHE A 316 5.91 7.35 2.40
C PHE A 316 7.27 7.76 1.84
N ALA A 317 7.76 8.89 2.32
CA ALA A 317 9.14 9.36 2.10
C ALA A 317 9.91 9.39 3.42
N ILE A 318 11.16 8.99 3.40
CA ILE A 318 12.13 9.15 4.50
C ILE A 318 13.04 10.32 4.13
N VAL A 319 12.97 11.36 4.93
CA VAL A 319 13.63 12.65 4.66
C VAL A 319 14.56 13.00 5.83
N GLU A 320 15.76 13.52 5.54
CA GLU A 320 16.68 14.03 6.56
C GLU A 320 16.01 15.13 7.41
N ARG A 321 16.32 15.13 8.68
CA ARG A 321 15.86 16.16 9.63
C ARG A 321 16.59 17.48 9.50
#